data_fb088e38a72776aff212d2373387cc0d
#
_entry.id   fb088e38a72776aff212d2373387cc0d
#
_cell.length_a   1.000
_cell.length_b   1.000
_cell.length_c   1.000
_cell.angle_alpha   90.00
_cell.angle_beta   90.00
_cell.angle_gamma   90.00
#
_symmetry.space_group_name_H-M   'P 1'
#
loop_
_entity.id
_entity.type
_entity.pdbx_description
1 polymer ?
#
loop_
_entity_poly.entity_id
_entity_poly.type
_entity_poly.pdbx_seq_one_letter_code
_entity_poly.pdbx_strand_id
1 'polypeptide(L)'
;MVLVVPGENQHFKIPQTGRVVIGEDVEIGANSVIDRATIGETVIDKMTKIDNLVHVGHNVQIGKACLITAQVGIAGSTKVGDNTQMGGQAGVVPHVEIGPNSIIAAKSGVTKSLKGNQMYGGYPARPIRDQHKRDAVHREVSLLKKKVQQLIQGSERI
;
A
#
# COMPACT_ATOMS: atom_id res chain seq x y z
N MET A 1 17.27 4.16 4.69
CA MET A 1 17.14 3.37 3.46
C MET A 1 18.49 3.06 2.84
N VAL A 2 18.65 1.87 2.22
CA VAL A 2 19.85 1.50 1.47
C VAL A 2 19.48 1.46 -0.01
N LEU A 3 19.87 2.47 -0.77
CA LEU A 3 19.74 2.51 -2.22
C LEU A 3 21.11 2.17 -2.80
N VAL A 4 21.16 1.13 -3.60
CA VAL A 4 22.42 0.59 -4.15
C VAL A 4 22.31 0.36 -5.64
N VAL A 5 23.44 0.43 -6.34
CA VAL A 5 23.57 -0.01 -7.71
C VAL A 5 24.31 -1.35 -7.69
N PRO A 6 23.78 -2.41 -8.32
CA PRO A 6 24.46 -3.68 -8.43
C PRO A 6 25.79 -3.54 -9.18
N GLY A 7 26.85 -4.11 -8.63
CA GLY A 7 28.14 -4.32 -9.31
C GLY A 7 28.44 -5.81 -9.39
N GLU A 8 29.46 -6.22 -10.11
CA GLU A 8 29.77 -7.64 -10.35
C GLU A 8 29.95 -8.45 -9.05
N ASN A 9 30.55 -7.89 -8.00
CA ASN A 9 30.77 -8.56 -6.73
C ASN A 9 30.43 -7.70 -5.51
N GLN A 10 29.78 -6.56 -5.69
CA GLN A 10 29.45 -5.64 -4.60
C GLN A 10 28.27 -4.71 -4.97
N HIS A 11 27.70 -4.09 -3.96
CA HIS A 11 26.68 -3.07 -4.14
C HIS A 11 27.27 -1.69 -3.81
N PHE A 12 27.14 -0.75 -4.74
CA PHE A 12 27.54 0.64 -4.51
C PHE A 12 26.38 1.40 -3.88
N LYS A 13 26.63 1.96 -2.69
CA LYS A 13 25.64 2.80 -2.01
C LYS A 13 25.46 4.13 -2.74
N ILE A 14 24.23 4.51 -3.02
CA ILE A 14 23.86 5.85 -3.51
C ILE A 14 23.80 6.79 -2.29
N PRO A 15 24.57 7.89 -2.25
CA PRO A 15 24.46 8.89 -1.19
C PRO A 15 23.04 9.47 -1.11
N GLN A 16 22.54 9.61 0.09
CA GLN A 16 21.21 10.20 0.36
C GLN A 16 21.45 11.62 0.90
N THR A 17 21.26 12.64 0.08
CA THR A 17 21.61 14.03 0.39
C THR A 17 20.40 14.91 0.66
N GLY A 18 19.18 14.41 0.36
CA GLY A 18 17.95 15.13 0.61
C GLY A 18 17.57 15.21 2.09
N ARG A 19 16.39 15.71 2.37
CA ARG A 19 15.88 15.91 3.73
C ARG A 19 14.46 15.37 3.91
N VAL A 20 13.99 15.37 5.15
CA VAL A 20 12.60 15.15 5.53
C VAL A 20 11.99 16.49 5.94
N VAL A 21 10.79 16.75 5.46
CA VAL A 21 9.98 17.92 5.83
C VAL A 21 8.69 17.42 6.46
N ILE A 22 8.42 17.87 7.67
CA ILE A 22 7.23 17.50 8.44
C ILE A 22 6.41 18.76 8.68
N GLY A 23 5.16 18.71 8.26
CA GLY A 23 4.22 19.84 8.37
C GLY A 23 3.70 20.04 9.81
N GLU A 24 2.90 21.07 9.96
CA GLU A 24 2.25 21.44 11.22
C GLU A 24 1.24 20.36 11.65
N ASP A 25 1.10 20.13 12.95
CA ASP A 25 0.16 19.17 13.55
C ASP A 25 0.30 17.72 13.04
N VAL A 26 1.47 17.34 12.55
CA VAL A 26 1.77 15.95 12.23
C VAL A 26 2.09 15.18 13.52
N GLU A 27 1.50 14.00 13.65
CA GLU A 27 1.86 13.04 14.71
C GLU A 27 2.48 11.79 14.08
N ILE A 28 3.53 11.28 14.73
CA ILE A 28 4.26 10.09 14.27
C ILE A 28 4.41 9.13 15.44
N GLY A 29 3.85 7.95 15.30
CA GLY A 29 3.84 6.91 16.29
C GLY A 29 5.19 6.23 16.49
N ALA A 30 5.27 5.44 17.54
CA ALA A 30 6.49 4.77 17.98
C ALA A 30 7.07 3.83 16.90
N ASN A 31 8.39 3.84 16.76
CA ASN A 31 9.13 3.02 15.80
C ASN A 31 8.74 3.21 14.33
N SER A 32 8.04 4.30 14.01
CA SER A 32 7.83 4.68 12.61
C SER A 32 9.09 5.30 12.04
N VAL A 33 9.42 4.92 10.80
CA VAL A 33 10.65 5.32 10.12
C VAL A 33 10.32 6.13 8.89
N ILE A 34 10.93 7.31 8.75
CA ILE A 34 10.80 8.18 7.59
C ILE A 34 12.18 8.37 6.98
N ASP A 35 12.36 7.82 5.80
CA ASP A 35 13.62 7.96 5.07
C ASP A 35 13.77 9.36 4.49
N ARG A 36 14.97 9.90 4.58
CA ARG A 36 15.30 11.12 3.84
C ARG A 36 15.26 10.87 2.33
N ALA A 37 14.99 11.90 1.57
CA ALA A 37 15.07 11.82 0.12
C ALA A 37 16.51 11.55 -0.37
N THR A 38 16.62 10.92 -1.52
CA THR A 38 17.90 10.79 -2.22
C THR A 38 18.42 12.17 -2.61
N ILE A 39 17.58 12.96 -3.27
CA ILE A 39 17.76 14.37 -3.59
C ILE A 39 16.41 15.04 -3.36
N GLY A 40 16.39 16.28 -2.87
CA GLY A 40 15.16 16.99 -2.57
C GLY A 40 14.55 16.59 -1.23
N GLU A 41 13.27 16.25 -1.20
CA GLU A 41 12.50 16.12 0.03
C GLU A 41 11.60 14.88 0.07
N THR A 42 11.54 14.25 1.23
CA THR A 42 10.43 13.40 1.66
C THR A 42 9.51 14.30 2.49
N VAL A 43 8.22 14.38 2.14
CA VAL A 43 7.31 15.35 2.73
C VAL A 43 6.13 14.65 3.40
N ILE A 44 5.82 15.06 4.62
CA ILE A 44 4.57 14.73 5.32
C ILE A 44 3.87 16.06 5.59
N ASP A 45 2.77 16.30 4.89
CA ASP A 45 2.05 17.56 4.99
C ASP A 45 1.18 17.62 6.26
N LYS A 46 0.72 18.80 6.60
CA LYS A 46 0.06 19.15 7.86
C LYS A 46 -1.12 18.27 8.23
N MET A 47 -1.37 18.16 9.53
CA MET A 47 -2.49 17.41 10.15
C MET A 47 -2.48 15.89 9.86
N THR A 48 -1.47 15.35 9.21
CA THR A 48 -1.35 13.91 8.94
C THR A 48 -0.97 13.17 10.22
N LYS A 49 -1.63 12.03 10.46
CA LYS A 49 -1.39 11.16 11.60
C LYS A 49 -0.83 9.83 11.13
N ILE A 50 0.32 9.46 11.64
CA ILE A 50 1.04 8.23 11.34
C ILE A 50 1.13 7.42 12.63
N ASP A 51 0.60 6.21 12.59
CA ASP A 51 0.61 5.28 13.71
C ASP A 51 1.97 4.56 13.84
N ASN A 52 2.05 3.59 14.71
CA ASN A 52 3.27 2.88 15.04
C ASN A 52 3.77 1.95 13.93
N LEU A 53 5.10 1.76 13.85
CA LEU A 53 5.74 0.80 12.95
C LEU A 53 5.46 1.07 11.44
N VAL A 54 5.20 2.31 11.08
CA VAL A 54 5.01 2.70 9.67
C VAL A 54 6.38 2.96 9.03
N HIS A 55 6.55 2.53 7.78
CA HIS A 55 7.72 2.86 6.98
C HIS A 55 7.35 3.78 5.81
N VAL A 56 7.96 4.94 5.77
CA VAL A 56 7.86 5.91 4.68
C VAL A 56 9.19 5.97 3.95
N GLY A 57 9.22 5.52 2.70
CA GLY A 57 10.41 5.48 1.88
C GLY A 57 10.87 6.86 1.39
N HIS A 58 12.05 6.90 0.79
CA HIS A 58 12.65 8.13 0.28
C HIS A 58 11.77 8.83 -0.77
N ASN A 59 11.79 10.14 -0.81
CA ASN A 59 11.07 10.96 -1.79
C ASN A 59 9.54 10.73 -1.81
N VAL A 60 8.97 10.12 -0.80
CA VAL A 60 7.51 10.01 -0.64
C VAL A 60 6.95 11.37 -0.31
N GLN A 61 5.78 11.67 -0.87
CA GLN A 61 5.01 12.87 -0.58
C GLN A 61 3.64 12.44 -0.03
N ILE A 62 3.39 12.71 1.24
CA ILE A 62 2.09 12.47 1.89
C ILE A 62 1.39 13.80 2.04
N GLY A 63 0.18 13.89 1.49
CA GLY A 63 -0.68 15.08 1.55
C GLY A 63 -1.23 15.35 2.94
N LYS A 64 -2.14 16.33 3.02
CA LYS A 64 -2.73 16.83 4.26
C LYS A 64 -3.74 15.87 4.85
N ALA A 65 -3.85 15.88 6.18
CA ALA A 65 -4.90 15.19 6.93
C ALA A 65 -5.04 13.70 6.58
N CYS A 66 -3.95 13.04 6.21
CA CYS A 66 -3.92 11.60 5.98
C CYS A 66 -3.90 10.84 7.31
N LEU A 67 -4.48 9.63 7.29
CA LEU A 67 -4.47 8.69 8.41
C LEU A 67 -3.75 7.41 7.98
N ILE A 68 -2.56 7.18 8.50
CA ILE A 68 -1.72 6.04 8.16
C ILE A 68 -1.65 5.13 9.37
N THR A 69 -2.35 4.02 9.35
CA THR A 69 -2.40 3.11 10.50
C THR A 69 -1.19 2.19 10.58
N ALA A 70 -1.10 1.44 11.68
CA ALA A 70 0.10 0.69 12.04
C ALA A 70 0.59 -0.28 10.96
N GLN A 71 1.91 -0.40 10.85
CA GLN A 71 2.61 -1.34 9.95
C GLN A 71 2.36 -1.09 8.45
N VAL A 72 1.91 0.09 8.06
CA VAL A 72 1.84 0.47 6.64
C VAL A 72 3.25 0.68 6.11
N GLY A 73 3.50 0.19 4.89
CA GLY A 73 4.74 0.41 4.16
C GLY A 73 4.50 1.20 2.87
N ILE A 74 5.13 2.37 2.74
CA ILE A 74 5.03 3.21 1.54
C ILE A 74 6.41 3.27 0.89
N ALA A 75 6.55 2.66 -0.27
CA ALA A 75 7.83 2.61 -0.98
C ALA A 75 8.17 3.96 -1.63
N GLY A 76 9.45 4.12 -1.96
CA GLY A 76 10.01 5.40 -2.40
C GLY A 76 9.32 6.04 -3.60
N SER A 77 9.37 7.36 -3.66
CA SER A 77 8.80 8.20 -4.74
C SER A 77 7.29 8.05 -4.96
N THR A 78 6.58 7.54 -3.99
CA THR A 78 5.11 7.46 -3.99
C THR A 78 4.51 8.80 -3.60
N LYS A 79 3.40 9.17 -4.24
CA LYS A 79 2.57 10.32 -3.86
C LYS A 79 1.26 9.85 -3.27
N VAL A 80 0.91 10.38 -2.12
CA VAL A 80 -0.35 10.13 -1.40
C VAL A 80 -1.14 11.43 -1.33
N GLY A 81 -2.30 11.44 -1.96
CA GLY A 81 -3.18 12.62 -1.98
C GLY A 81 -3.83 12.91 -0.62
N ASP A 82 -4.31 14.13 -0.46
CA ASP A 82 -4.92 14.63 0.77
C ASP A 82 -6.07 13.73 1.27
N ASN A 83 -6.28 13.70 2.57
CA ASN A 83 -7.36 12.94 3.24
C ASN A 83 -7.37 11.43 2.93
N THR A 84 -6.24 10.86 2.54
CA THR A 84 -6.13 9.42 2.31
C THR A 84 -6.04 8.67 3.63
N GLN A 85 -6.76 7.55 3.73
CA GLN A 85 -6.72 6.65 4.86
C GLN A 85 -6.14 5.30 4.45
N MET A 86 -5.14 4.82 5.17
CA MET A 86 -4.51 3.52 4.92
C MET A 86 -4.71 2.60 6.11
N GLY A 87 -5.40 1.50 5.89
CA GLY A 87 -5.61 0.43 6.87
C GLY A 87 -4.31 -0.32 7.18
N GLY A 88 -4.23 -0.88 8.38
CA GLY A 88 -3.03 -1.54 8.89
C GLY A 88 -2.45 -2.60 7.97
N GLN A 89 -1.14 -2.67 7.92
CA GLN A 89 -0.39 -3.60 7.08
C GLN A 89 -0.62 -3.44 5.56
N ALA A 90 -1.16 -2.31 5.10
CA ALA A 90 -1.21 -2.02 3.68
C ALA A 90 0.21 -1.74 3.15
N GLY A 91 0.49 -2.21 1.93
CA GLY A 91 1.76 -2.00 1.26
C GLY A 91 1.58 -1.26 -0.05
N VAL A 92 2.48 -0.33 -0.35
CA VAL A 92 2.44 0.48 -1.58
C VAL A 92 3.77 0.35 -2.31
N VAL A 93 3.70 -0.05 -3.59
CA VAL A 93 4.90 -0.15 -4.44
C VAL A 93 5.46 1.25 -4.79
N PRO A 94 6.74 1.35 -5.20
CA PRO A 94 7.33 2.64 -5.54
C PRO A 94 6.70 3.27 -6.78
N HIS A 95 6.88 4.60 -6.93
CA HIS A 95 6.53 5.37 -8.11
C HIS A 95 5.05 5.33 -8.52
N VAL A 96 4.14 5.18 -7.56
CA VAL A 96 2.69 5.25 -7.79
C VAL A 96 2.09 6.51 -7.16
N GLU A 97 0.91 6.87 -7.62
CA GLU A 97 0.12 7.97 -7.07
C GLU A 97 -1.21 7.45 -6.55
N ILE A 98 -1.54 7.77 -5.32
CA ILE A 98 -2.83 7.51 -4.68
C ILE A 98 -3.59 8.83 -4.65
N GLY A 99 -4.68 8.91 -5.39
CA GLY A 99 -5.51 10.11 -5.47
C GLY A 99 -6.15 10.48 -4.11
N PRO A 100 -6.56 11.74 -3.93
CA PRO A 100 -7.08 12.23 -2.65
C PRO A 100 -8.39 11.53 -2.24
N ASN A 101 -8.71 11.60 -0.95
CA ASN A 101 -9.91 10.99 -0.35
C ASN A 101 -10.01 9.48 -0.64
N SER A 102 -8.88 8.80 -0.78
CA SER A 102 -8.83 7.35 -0.96
C SER A 102 -8.87 6.63 0.38
N ILE A 103 -9.53 5.47 0.42
CA ILE A 103 -9.49 4.56 1.58
C ILE A 103 -8.86 3.25 1.11
N ILE A 104 -7.73 2.88 1.69
CA ILE A 104 -7.05 1.63 1.41
C ILE A 104 -7.35 0.67 2.57
N ALA A 105 -8.05 -0.42 2.29
CA ALA A 105 -8.38 -1.42 3.31
C ALA A 105 -7.11 -2.08 3.88
N ALA A 106 -7.21 -2.57 5.11
CA ALA A 106 -6.10 -3.28 5.76
C ALA A 106 -5.58 -4.46 4.90
N LYS A 107 -4.28 -4.73 4.98
CA LYS A 107 -3.58 -5.80 4.24
C LYS A 107 -3.69 -5.71 2.71
N SER A 108 -4.01 -4.54 2.18
CA SER A 108 -4.07 -4.33 0.73
C SER A 108 -2.69 -4.06 0.15
N GLY A 109 -2.48 -4.53 -1.09
CA GLY A 109 -1.27 -4.23 -1.85
C GLY A 109 -1.56 -3.31 -3.04
N VAL A 110 -1.13 -2.06 -2.94
CA VAL A 110 -1.24 -1.08 -4.02
C VAL A 110 -0.09 -1.27 -4.99
N THR A 111 -0.38 -1.81 -6.17
CA THR A 111 0.63 -2.15 -7.20
C THR A 111 0.57 -1.24 -8.43
N LYS A 112 -0.31 -0.26 -8.44
CA LYS A 112 -0.47 0.75 -9.49
C LYS A 112 -1.14 2.00 -8.93
N SER A 113 -1.06 3.12 -9.66
CA SER A 113 -1.74 4.35 -9.27
C SER A 113 -3.26 4.17 -9.15
N LEU A 114 -3.85 4.83 -8.17
CA LEU A 114 -5.26 4.74 -7.81
C LEU A 114 -5.92 6.11 -7.95
N LYS A 115 -7.15 6.12 -8.46
CA LYS A 115 -7.97 7.34 -8.54
C LYS A 115 -8.44 7.72 -7.14
N GLY A 116 -8.63 9.02 -6.88
CA GLY A 116 -9.20 9.50 -5.63
C GLY A 116 -10.69 9.16 -5.44
N ASN A 117 -11.20 9.51 -4.26
CA ASN A 117 -12.63 9.39 -3.89
C ASN A 117 -13.19 7.96 -3.96
N GLN A 118 -12.37 6.97 -3.65
CA GLN A 118 -12.76 5.56 -3.71
C GLN A 118 -12.12 4.75 -2.58
N MET A 119 -12.79 3.64 -2.24
CA MET A 119 -12.23 2.61 -1.37
C MET A 119 -11.66 1.46 -2.20
N TYR A 120 -10.46 1.01 -1.82
CA TYR A 120 -9.70 -0.05 -2.47
C TYR A 120 -9.37 -1.17 -1.48
N GLY A 121 -9.33 -2.40 -1.96
CA GLY A 121 -8.97 -3.56 -1.14
C GLY A 121 -8.35 -4.68 -1.95
N GLY A 122 -7.71 -5.64 -1.27
CA GLY A 122 -7.12 -6.84 -1.85
C GLY A 122 -5.69 -6.66 -2.35
N TYR A 123 -5.15 -7.75 -2.90
CA TYR A 123 -3.84 -7.79 -3.53
C TYR A 123 -3.95 -8.43 -4.94
N PRO A 124 -3.68 -7.69 -6.01
CA PRO A 124 -3.50 -6.23 -6.08
C PRO A 124 -4.76 -5.45 -5.67
N ALA A 125 -4.59 -4.26 -5.11
CA ALA A 125 -5.68 -3.40 -4.66
C ALA A 125 -6.56 -2.98 -5.84
N ARG A 126 -7.85 -3.07 -5.64
CA ARG A 126 -8.91 -2.74 -6.61
C ARG A 126 -10.10 -2.12 -5.89
N PRO A 127 -11.04 -1.48 -6.61
CA PRO A 127 -12.26 -0.98 -6.00
C PRO A 127 -12.90 -2.05 -5.11
N ILE A 128 -13.30 -1.68 -3.92
CA ILE A 128 -13.72 -2.66 -2.90
C ILE A 128 -14.91 -3.52 -3.36
N ARG A 129 -15.80 -2.96 -4.18
CA ARG A 129 -16.92 -3.72 -4.75
C ARG A 129 -16.45 -4.86 -5.66
N ASP A 130 -15.38 -4.64 -6.43
CA ASP A 130 -14.82 -5.66 -7.32
C ASP A 130 -14.07 -6.72 -6.52
N GLN A 131 -13.41 -6.31 -5.43
CA GLN A 131 -12.79 -7.26 -4.50
C GLN A 131 -13.84 -8.17 -3.87
N HIS A 132 -14.95 -7.62 -3.36
CA HIS A 132 -16.04 -8.42 -2.76
C HIS A 132 -16.66 -9.41 -3.76
N LYS A 133 -16.85 -9.00 -5.02
CA LYS A 133 -17.34 -9.91 -6.08
C LYS A 133 -16.39 -11.10 -6.28
N ARG A 134 -15.07 -10.83 -6.35
CA ARG A 134 -14.07 -11.89 -6.48
C ARG A 134 -14.07 -12.85 -5.28
N ASP A 135 -14.16 -12.32 -4.08
CA ASP A 135 -14.20 -13.12 -2.87
C ASP A 135 -15.46 -14.00 -2.82
N ALA A 136 -16.60 -13.50 -3.32
CA ALA A 136 -17.82 -14.30 -3.47
C ALA A 136 -17.63 -15.45 -4.47
N VAL A 137 -17.09 -15.17 -5.66
CA VAL A 137 -16.81 -16.21 -6.69
C VAL A 137 -15.85 -17.26 -6.14
N HIS A 138 -14.80 -16.87 -5.39
CA HIS A 138 -13.87 -17.82 -4.79
C HIS A 138 -14.56 -18.79 -3.81
N ARG A 139 -15.56 -18.31 -3.05
CA ARG A 139 -16.36 -19.18 -2.17
C ARG A 139 -17.24 -20.15 -2.96
N GLU A 140 -17.81 -19.72 -4.08
CA GLU A 140 -18.66 -20.55 -4.95
C GLU A 140 -17.89 -21.66 -5.67
N VAL A 141 -16.61 -21.44 -6.03
CA VAL A 141 -15.77 -22.43 -6.71
C VAL A 141 -15.66 -23.72 -5.90
N SER A 142 -15.54 -23.65 -4.58
CA SER A 142 -15.48 -24.82 -3.70
C SER A 142 -16.76 -25.64 -3.72
N LEU A 143 -17.92 -24.97 -3.82
CA LEU A 143 -19.23 -25.61 -3.91
C LEU A 143 -19.44 -26.24 -5.28
N LEU A 144 -19.01 -25.57 -6.34
CA LEU A 144 -19.07 -26.10 -7.71
C LEU A 144 -18.25 -27.38 -7.84
N LYS A 145 -17.02 -27.40 -7.31
CA LYS A 145 -16.16 -28.59 -7.31
C LYS A 145 -16.84 -29.79 -6.67
N LYS A 146 -17.50 -29.61 -5.53
CA LYS A 146 -18.27 -30.67 -4.87
C LYS A 146 -19.42 -31.17 -5.72
N LYS A 147 -20.20 -30.27 -6.34
CA LYS A 147 -21.32 -30.64 -7.23
C LYS A 147 -20.85 -31.41 -8.45
N VAL A 148 -19.77 -30.97 -9.10
CA VAL A 148 -19.18 -31.66 -10.25
C VAL A 148 -18.72 -33.06 -9.88
N GLN A 149 -18.04 -33.23 -8.75
CA GLN A 149 -17.63 -34.53 -8.27
C GLN A 149 -18.82 -35.49 -8.00
N GLN A 150 -19.91 -34.96 -7.43
CA GLN A 150 -21.15 -35.76 -7.23
C GLN A 150 -21.78 -36.20 -8.54
N LEU A 151 -21.80 -35.32 -9.57
CA LEU A 151 -22.32 -35.64 -10.89
C LEU A 151 -21.48 -36.74 -11.59
N ILE A 152 -20.15 -36.64 -11.52
CA ILE A 152 -19.26 -37.66 -12.09
C ILE A 152 -19.47 -39.03 -11.43
N GLN A 153 -19.51 -39.06 -10.10
CA GLN A 153 -19.75 -40.32 -9.36
C GLN A 153 -21.15 -40.93 -9.59
N GLY A 154 -22.14 -40.07 -9.88
CA GLY A 154 -23.49 -40.50 -10.24
C GLY A 154 -23.58 -41.10 -11.65
N SER A 155 -22.75 -40.61 -12.59
CA SER A 155 -22.74 -41.15 -13.97
C SER A 155 -21.96 -42.44 -14.13
N GLU A 156 -21.04 -42.78 -13.20
CA GLU A 156 -20.30 -44.06 -13.20
C GLU A 156 -21.09 -45.22 -12.61
N ARG A 157 -22.33 -44.98 -12.14
CA ARG A 157 -23.20 -46.03 -11.53
C ARG A 157 -24.35 -46.47 -12.45
N ILE A 158 -24.33 -46.06 -13.72
CA ILE A 158 -25.25 -46.52 -14.76
C ILE A 158 -24.49 -47.37 -15.77
#